data_e27fd82fd19d523bd25e12684190a7d0
#
_entry.id   e27fd82fd19d523bd25e12684190a7d0
#
_cell.length_a   1.000
_cell.length_b   1.000
_cell.length_c   1.000
_cell.angle_alpha   90.00
_cell.angle_beta   90.00
_cell.angle_gamma   90.00
#
_symmetry.space_group_name_H-M   'P 1'
#
loop_
_entity.id
_entity.type
_entity.pdbx_description
1 polymer ?
#
loop_
_entity_poly.entity_id
_entity_poly.type
_entity_poly.pdbx_seq_one_letter_code
_entity_poly.pdbx_strand_id
1 'polypeptide(L)'
;MGVLAKWFVWQVLLYFLMPYLWNYEYGVGTIISMLIYTAFYAVYWEFIAKAMRIRWIFMPYFAYSVLTVILYGLIDNWSASVWTCLLLPFYGFVYWIGAKFLQKYLRKIKRKYKMGWIVSCLAVLVFFIVLKALSVSWMCRNHGSIESEKADIIERRNYLVNELVTTPQEVLGEMPAGIGTQFQGEWALYSCSMLSAALVNISHLYPETKEENLQHIDRLINIVMSPELRNYDTMRWNEDPLESLHGDNSHVSYLSHLAWMICGYKEIGSNNKYDKLLSNLCMTMNHRILLSKGLNLPTYPDESIYIPDMLVAIVALDKYADMNNGKYRSTVNKWVVKAQKEWIDKETGLLASFVDENGKQYEGAPIKGSYSALNCYYLTFIDEDFAKQQHEKLKSLFWKDKFATGLKEYWDRPCPIGLDMDAGPIILELSPSGTAFFAGSSTFFNDSGVRTGILKTAEIAGHTIKIGDKRHYLLANIALVGETIMLAMRTHVKH
;
A
#
# COMPACT_ATOMS: atom_id res chain seq x y z
N MET A 1 -37.10 21.47 -18.01
CA MET A 1 -35.95 20.95 -17.25
C MET A 1 -34.68 21.56 -17.84
N GLY A 2 -33.84 22.27 -17.04
CA GLY A 2 -32.62 22.91 -17.54
C GLY A 2 -31.56 21.91 -18.03
N VAL A 3 -30.62 22.37 -18.86
CA VAL A 3 -29.52 21.53 -19.40
C VAL A 3 -28.69 20.87 -18.29
N LEU A 4 -28.45 21.58 -17.19
CA LEU A 4 -27.76 21.06 -15.99
C LEU A 4 -28.54 19.93 -15.31
N ALA A 5 -29.89 20.08 -15.20
CA ALA A 5 -30.72 19.05 -14.58
C ALA A 5 -30.76 17.77 -15.45
N LYS A 6 -30.77 17.92 -16.80
CA LYS A 6 -30.67 16.76 -17.72
C LYS A 6 -29.34 16.06 -17.63
N TRP A 7 -28.25 16.82 -17.54
CA TRP A 7 -26.91 16.30 -17.36
C TRP A 7 -26.77 15.56 -16.03
N PHE A 8 -27.27 16.14 -14.93
CA PHE A 8 -27.27 15.51 -13.61
C PHE A 8 -28.08 14.19 -13.60
N VAL A 9 -29.31 14.20 -14.13
CA VAL A 9 -30.14 12.99 -14.26
C VAL A 9 -29.42 11.90 -15.07
N TRP A 10 -28.72 12.28 -16.14
CA TRP A 10 -27.94 11.35 -16.94
C TRP A 10 -26.79 10.72 -16.15
N GLN A 11 -26.07 11.51 -15.37
CA GLN A 11 -25.00 10.99 -14.50
C GLN A 11 -25.53 10.06 -13.41
N VAL A 12 -26.69 10.39 -12.82
CA VAL A 12 -27.36 9.52 -11.83
C VAL A 12 -27.81 8.20 -12.47
N LEU A 13 -28.41 8.25 -13.67
CA LEU A 13 -28.79 7.03 -14.40
C LEU A 13 -27.60 6.14 -14.72
N LEU A 14 -26.49 6.75 -15.12
CA LEU A 14 -25.25 6.02 -15.35
C LEU A 14 -24.73 5.35 -14.08
N TYR A 15 -24.75 6.06 -12.98
CA TYR A 15 -24.34 5.51 -11.68
C TYR A 15 -25.12 4.25 -11.31
N PHE A 16 -26.43 4.24 -11.50
CA PHE A 16 -27.27 3.07 -11.22
C PHE A 16 -27.14 1.94 -12.24
N LEU A 17 -26.78 2.23 -13.48
CA LEU A 17 -26.59 1.23 -14.53
C LEU A 17 -25.22 0.52 -14.46
N MET A 18 -24.20 1.20 -13.94
CA MET A 18 -22.83 0.70 -13.92
C MET A 18 -22.64 -0.58 -13.10
N PRO A 19 -23.21 -0.74 -11.89
CA PRO A 19 -23.09 -1.96 -11.11
C PRO A 19 -23.66 -3.19 -11.84
N TYR A 20 -24.73 -3.01 -12.60
CA TYR A 20 -25.34 -4.11 -13.41
C TYR A 20 -24.49 -4.53 -14.60
N LEU A 21 -23.67 -3.62 -15.12
CA LEU A 21 -22.82 -3.88 -16.29
C LEU A 21 -21.47 -4.48 -15.91
N TRP A 22 -21.02 -4.32 -14.66
CA TRP A 22 -19.65 -4.66 -14.29
C TRP A 22 -19.46 -5.50 -13.03
N ASN A 23 -20.46 -5.85 -12.29
CA ASN A 23 -20.32 -6.53 -10.99
C ASN A 23 -19.39 -5.77 -10.00
N TYR A 24 -19.24 -4.46 -10.15
CA TYR A 24 -18.39 -3.61 -9.34
C TYR A 24 -19.22 -2.78 -8.36
N GLU A 25 -18.85 -2.80 -7.08
CA GLU A 25 -19.40 -1.90 -6.08
C GLU A 25 -18.82 -0.49 -6.23
N TYR A 26 -19.59 0.45 -6.75
CA TYR A 26 -19.15 1.82 -6.98
C TYR A 26 -19.53 2.75 -5.83
N GLY A 27 -18.52 3.43 -5.25
CA GLY A 27 -18.74 4.48 -4.27
C GLY A 27 -18.86 5.88 -4.88
N VAL A 28 -19.06 6.87 -4.02
CA VAL A 28 -19.17 8.30 -4.36
C VAL A 28 -17.98 8.80 -5.20
N GLY A 29 -16.78 8.21 -5.03
CA GLY A 29 -15.60 8.54 -5.80
C GLY A 29 -15.75 8.31 -7.31
N THR A 30 -16.45 7.26 -7.71
CA THR A 30 -16.73 6.96 -9.11
C THR A 30 -17.65 8.01 -9.73
N ILE A 31 -18.70 8.45 -9.01
CA ILE A 31 -19.57 9.54 -9.46
C ILE A 31 -18.75 10.81 -9.70
N ILE A 32 -17.90 11.17 -8.73
CA ILE A 32 -17.05 12.36 -8.83
C ILE A 32 -16.10 12.25 -10.01
N SER A 33 -15.47 11.09 -10.21
CA SER A 33 -14.60 10.84 -11.36
C SER A 33 -15.35 10.97 -12.69
N MET A 34 -16.54 10.40 -12.80
CA MET A 34 -17.40 10.53 -14.00
C MET A 34 -17.78 11.98 -14.27
N LEU A 35 -18.12 12.74 -13.23
CA LEU A 35 -18.42 14.18 -13.35
C LEU A 35 -17.20 14.96 -13.84
N ILE A 36 -16.03 14.70 -13.27
CA ILE A 36 -14.75 15.35 -13.66
C ILE A 36 -14.39 15.00 -15.10
N TYR A 37 -14.44 13.74 -15.51
CA TYR A 37 -14.12 13.33 -16.88
C TYR A 37 -15.09 13.92 -17.89
N THR A 38 -16.39 13.95 -17.59
CA THR A 38 -17.37 14.55 -18.47
C THR A 38 -17.15 16.06 -18.63
N ALA A 39 -16.82 16.75 -17.53
CA ALA A 39 -16.49 18.18 -17.54
C ALA A 39 -15.20 18.45 -18.32
N PHE A 40 -14.14 17.69 -18.07
CA PHE A 40 -12.87 17.78 -18.78
C PHE A 40 -13.04 17.53 -20.27
N TYR A 41 -13.78 16.49 -20.65
CA TYR A 41 -14.06 16.15 -22.04
C TYR A 41 -14.83 17.27 -22.77
N ALA A 42 -15.82 17.88 -22.10
CA ALA A 42 -16.57 19.01 -22.65
C ALA A 42 -15.70 20.26 -22.84
N VAL A 43 -14.82 20.56 -21.89
CA VAL A 43 -13.85 21.66 -21.96
C VAL A 43 -12.84 21.41 -23.07
N TYR A 44 -12.24 20.21 -23.09
CA TYR A 44 -11.30 19.82 -24.14
C TYR A 44 -11.91 20.01 -25.54
N TRP A 45 -13.13 19.50 -25.73
CA TRP A 45 -13.81 19.56 -27.03
C TRP A 45 -14.11 20.98 -27.47
N GLU A 46 -14.62 21.83 -26.56
CA GLU A 46 -15.03 23.20 -26.90
C GLU A 46 -13.82 24.12 -27.15
N PHE A 47 -12.70 23.89 -26.49
CA PHE A 47 -11.57 24.82 -26.50
C PHE A 47 -10.33 24.28 -27.20
N ILE A 48 -9.88 23.09 -26.89
CA ILE A 48 -8.62 22.56 -27.41
C ILE A 48 -8.82 21.99 -28.81
N ALA A 49 -9.81 21.12 -28.98
CA ALA A 49 -10.05 20.47 -30.27
C ALA A 49 -10.40 21.49 -31.39
N LYS A 50 -11.14 22.53 -31.07
CA LYS A 50 -11.44 23.62 -32.02
C LYS A 50 -10.24 24.53 -32.31
N ALA A 51 -9.46 24.88 -31.29
CA ALA A 51 -8.27 25.71 -31.46
C ALA A 51 -7.19 24.98 -32.30
N MET A 52 -7.05 23.66 -32.11
CA MET A 52 -6.09 22.86 -32.85
C MET A 52 -6.64 22.31 -34.19
N ARG A 53 -7.86 22.64 -34.59
CA ARG A 53 -8.53 22.14 -35.79
C ARG A 53 -8.56 20.59 -35.89
N ILE A 54 -8.58 19.91 -34.76
CA ILE A 54 -8.65 18.44 -34.72
C ILE A 54 -10.04 18.02 -35.17
N ARG A 55 -10.12 17.38 -36.35
CA ARG A 55 -11.39 16.92 -36.92
C ARG A 55 -11.92 15.63 -36.26
N TRP A 56 -11.10 14.92 -35.50
CA TRP A 56 -11.43 13.63 -34.92
C TRP A 56 -12.06 13.82 -33.53
N ILE A 57 -13.39 13.77 -33.53
CA ILE A 57 -14.24 13.88 -32.34
C ILE A 57 -13.87 12.91 -31.21
N PHE A 58 -13.37 11.71 -31.61
CA PHE A 58 -13.08 10.61 -30.68
C PHE A 58 -11.61 10.50 -30.26
N MET A 59 -10.72 11.35 -30.77
CA MET A 59 -9.29 11.20 -30.53
C MET A 59 -8.87 11.27 -29.05
N PRO A 60 -9.37 12.21 -28.21
CA PRO A 60 -9.05 12.21 -26.79
C PRO A 60 -9.62 11.01 -26.05
N TYR A 61 -10.80 10.56 -26.47
CA TYR A 61 -11.43 9.38 -25.94
C TYR A 61 -10.66 8.12 -26.34
N PHE A 62 -10.25 8.00 -27.59
CA PHE A 62 -9.43 6.90 -28.07
C PHE A 62 -8.08 6.85 -27.36
N ALA A 63 -7.39 7.98 -27.20
CA ALA A 63 -6.13 8.05 -26.46
C ALA A 63 -6.30 7.66 -24.99
N TYR A 64 -7.34 8.14 -24.34
CA TYR A 64 -7.69 7.77 -22.97
C TYR A 64 -8.01 6.28 -22.87
N SER A 65 -8.79 5.75 -23.81
CA SER A 65 -9.17 4.35 -23.86
C SER A 65 -7.98 3.43 -24.05
N VAL A 66 -7.06 3.78 -24.96
CA VAL A 66 -5.81 3.04 -25.19
C VAL A 66 -4.95 3.09 -23.95
N LEU A 67 -4.80 4.25 -23.31
CA LEU A 67 -4.04 4.40 -22.07
C LEU A 67 -4.66 3.57 -20.93
N THR A 68 -5.98 3.60 -20.79
CA THR A 68 -6.71 2.80 -19.78
C THR A 68 -6.52 1.31 -20.01
N VAL A 69 -6.62 0.84 -21.26
CA VAL A 69 -6.39 -0.57 -21.62
C VAL A 69 -4.97 -1.00 -21.35
N ILE A 70 -3.99 -0.16 -21.68
CA ILE A 70 -2.58 -0.44 -21.39
C ILE A 70 -2.35 -0.49 -19.87
N LEU A 71 -2.87 0.48 -19.12
CA LEU A 71 -2.73 0.51 -17.67
C LEU A 71 -3.43 -0.67 -17.00
N TYR A 72 -4.66 -0.99 -17.41
CA TYR A 72 -5.36 -2.19 -16.92
C TYR A 72 -4.66 -3.49 -17.33
N GLY A 73 -4.17 -3.60 -18.56
CA GLY A 73 -3.42 -4.77 -19.02
C GLY A 73 -2.07 -4.96 -18.29
N LEU A 74 -1.48 -3.88 -17.80
CA LEU A 74 -0.25 -3.93 -17.01
C LEU A 74 -0.47 -4.21 -15.52
N ILE A 75 -1.66 -3.83 -14.99
CA ILE A 75 -1.99 -3.89 -13.56
C ILE A 75 -2.90 -5.11 -13.27
N ASP A 76 -3.69 -5.54 -14.23
CA ASP A 76 -4.75 -6.53 -14.07
C ASP A 76 -4.74 -7.56 -15.21
N ASN A 77 -5.58 -8.60 -15.09
CA ASN A 77 -5.66 -9.70 -16.05
C ASN A 77 -6.07 -9.23 -17.46
N TRP A 78 -5.37 -9.66 -18.51
CA TRP A 78 -5.64 -9.34 -19.92
C TRP A 78 -7.06 -9.70 -20.37
N SER A 79 -7.74 -10.65 -19.72
CA SER A 79 -9.15 -10.97 -20.01
C SER A 79 -10.08 -9.81 -19.64
N ALA A 80 -9.87 -9.13 -18.51
CA ALA A 80 -10.61 -7.92 -18.12
C ALA A 80 -10.35 -6.78 -19.10
N SER A 81 -9.11 -6.65 -19.61
CA SER A 81 -8.73 -5.64 -20.61
C SER A 81 -9.49 -5.84 -21.94
N VAL A 82 -9.71 -7.07 -22.38
CA VAL A 82 -10.51 -7.36 -23.60
C VAL A 82 -11.95 -6.94 -23.41
N TRP A 83 -12.57 -7.24 -22.27
CA TRP A 83 -13.94 -6.80 -21.96
C TRP A 83 -14.02 -5.28 -21.86
N THR A 84 -13.02 -4.63 -21.27
CA THR A 84 -12.90 -3.17 -21.21
C THR A 84 -12.85 -2.59 -22.63
N CYS A 85 -12.07 -3.16 -23.55
CA CYS A 85 -12.02 -2.75 -24.96
C CYS A 85 -13.38 -2.82 -25.66
N LEU A 86 -14.15 -3.87 -25.41
CA LEU A 86 -15.49 -4.04 -26.02
C LEU A 86 -16.50 -3.01 -25.49
N LEU A 87 -16.38 -2.60 -24.23
CA LEU A 87 -17.26 -1.63 -23.57
C LEU A 87 -16.84 -0.17 -23.79
N LEU A 88 -15.59 0.08 -24.21
CA LEU A 88 -15.06 1.41 -24.48
C LEU A 88 -15.91 2.24 -25.46
N PRO A 89 -16.41 1.70 -26.58
CA PRO A 89 -17.30 2.45 -27.49
C PRO A 89 -18.59 2.91 -26.81
N PHE A 90 -19.14 2.08 -25.95
CA PHE A 90 -20.36 2.41 -25.19
C PHE A 90 -20.10 3.56 -24.20
N TYR A 91 -19.01 3.51 -23.46
CA TYR A 91 -18.63 4.62 -22.56
C TYR A 91 -18.35 5.90 -23.33
N GLY A 92 -17.64 5.83 -24.46
CA GLY A 92 -17.42 6.98 -25.32
C GLY A 92 -18.71 7.63 -25.76
N PHE A 93 -19.68 6.85 -26.15
CA PHE A 93 -21.01 7.34 -26.54
C PHE A 93 -21.72 8.04 -25.38
N VAL A 94 -21.66 7.43 -24.20
CA VAL A 94 -22.25 7.97 -22.96
C VAL A 94 -21.60 9.28 -22.55
N TYR A 95 -20.26 9.32 -22.49
CA TYR A 95 -19.52 10.56 -22.20
C TYR A 95 -19.75 11.63 -23.26
N TRP A 96 -19.84 11.26 -24.53
CA TRP A 96 -20.15 12.16 -25.62
C TRP A 96 -21.54 12.83 -25.48
N ILE A 97 -22.56 12.04 -25.08
CA ILE A 97 -23.90 12.61 -24.82
C ILE A 97 -23.83 13.58 -23.64
N GLY A 98 -23.23 13.18 -22.52
CA GLY A 98 -23.06 14.04 -21.34
C GLY A 98 -22.29 15.31 -21.67
N ALA A 99 -21.19 15.19 -22.41
CA ALA A 99 -20.38 16.32 -22.86
C ALA A 99 -21.14 17.27 -23.79
N LYS A 100 -22.01 16.77 -24.68
CA LYS A 100 -22.85 17.62 -25.52
C LYS A 100 -23.83 18.46 -24.73
N PHE A 101 -24.42 17.93 -23.66
CA PHE A 101 -25.29 18.71 -22.80
C PHE A 101 -24.50 19.83 -22.11
N LEU A 102 -23.33 19.51 -21.57
CA LEU A 102 -22.47 20.49 -20.89
C LEU A 102 -21.92 21.54 -21.87
N GLN A 103 -21.51 21.16 -23.10
CA GLN A 103 -21.09 22.06 -24.14
C GLN A 103 -22.17 23.09 -24.51
N LYS A 104 -23.43 22.65 -24.61
CA LYS A 104 -24.56 23.53 -24.89
C LYS A 104 -24.69 24.64 -23.85
N TYR A 105 -24.46 24.27 -22.57
CA TYR A 105 -24.47 25.21 -21.46
C TYR A 105 -23.26 26.14 -21.49
N LEU A 106 -22.05 25.62 -21.72
CA LEU A 106 -20.83 26.40 -21.85
C LEU A 106 -20.89 27.41 -23.01
N ARG A 107 -21.46 27.03 -24.16
CA ARG A 107 -21.69 27.95 -25.30
C ARG A 107 -22.64 29.09 -24.95
N LYS A 108 -23.65 28.80 -24.13
CA LYS A 108 -24.59 29.87 -23.67
C LYS A 108 -23.88 30.87 -22.76
N ILE A 109 -23.02 30.37 -21.86
CA ILE A 109 -22.18 31.22 -20.99
C ILE A 109 -21.18 32.02 -21.82
N LYS A 110 -20.49 31.39 -22.78
CA LYS A 110 -19.53 32.07 -23.68
C LYS A 110 -20.15 33.17 -24.49
N ARG A 111 -21.38 33.03 -24.99
CA ARG A 111 -22.11 34.07 -25.72
C ARG A 111 -22.46 35.25 -24.83
N LYS A 112 -22.77 35.03 -23.57
CA LYS A 112 -23.20 36.08 -22.64
C LYS A 112 -22.03 36.86 -22.02
N TYR A 113 -20.84 36.20 -21.87
CA TYR A 113 -19.68 36.75 -21.14
C TYR A 113 -18.38 36.44 -21.89
N LYS A 114 -17.93 37.38 -22.78
CA LYS A 114 -16.71 37.17 -23.60
C LYS A 114 -15.44 36.80 -22.77
N MET A 115 -15.34 37.21 -21.51
CA MET A 115 -14.27 36.87 -20.58
C MET A 115 -14.73 35.99 -19.42
N GLY A 116 -16.02 35.88 -19.17
CA GLY A 116 -16.58 35.21 -18.00
C GLY A 116 -16.45 33.68 -18.04
N TRP A 117 -16.15 33.06 -19.20
CA TRP A 117 -16.00 31.62 -19.26
C TRP A 117 -14.69 31.12 -18.67
N ILE A 118 -13.58 31.88 -18.81
CA ILE A 118 -12.31 31.54 -18.15
C ILE A 118 -12.51 31.58 -16.62
N VAL A 119 -13.18 32.65 -16.14
CA VAL A 119 -13.57 32.80 -14.74
C VAL A 119 -14.49 31.65 -14.30
N SER A 120 -15.44 31.25 -15.16
CA SER A 120 -16.34 30.10 -14.85
C SER A 120 -15.60 28.77 -14.81
N CYS A 121 -14.65 28.53 -15.72
CA CYS A 121 -13.82 27.33 -15.68
C CYS A 121 -12.92 27.30 -14.44
N LEU A 122 -12.31 28.42 -14.09
CA LEU A 122 -11.54 28.56 -12.85
C LEU A 122 -12.43 28.39 -11.62
N ALA A 123 -13.64 28.97 -11.61
CA ALA A 123 -14.60 28.79 -10.52
C ALA A 123 -15.02 27.33 -10.35
N VAL A 124 -15.25 26.60 -11.45
CA VAL A 124 -15.54 25.15 -11.42
C VAL A 124 -14.34 24.37 -10.88
N LEU A 125 -13.13 24.67 -11.33
CA LEU A 125 -11.91 24.04 -10.81
C LEU A 125 -11.73 24.29 -9.31
N VAL A 126 -11.86 25.55 -8.89
CA VAL A 126 -11.81 25.95 -7.46
C VAL A 126 -12.91 25.25 -6.67
N PHE A 127 -14.13 25.15 -7.19
CA PHE A 127 -15.23 24.44 -6.56
C PHE A 127 -14.87 22.96 -6.30
N PHE A 128 -14.30 22.27 -7.28
CA PHE A 128 -13.86 20.87 -7.10
C PHE A 128 -12.71 20.74 -6.13
N ILE A 129 -11.75 21.66 -6.15
CA ILE A 129 -10.65 21.69 -5.16
C ILE A 129 -11.20 21.89 -3.75
N VAL A 130 -12.12 22.84 -3.57
CA VAL A 130 -12.78 23.10 -2.28
C VAL A 130 -13.61 21.89 -1.83
N LEU A 131 -14.38 21.28 -2.74
CA LEU A 131 -15.17 20.10 -2.45
C LEU A 131 -14.28 18.92 -2.00
N LYS A 132 -13.15 18.71 -2.70
CA LYS A 132 -12.17 17.69 -2.30
C LYS A 132 -11.53 18.03 -0.95
N ALA A 133 -11.16 19.27 -0.72
CA ALA A 133 -10.61 19.72 0.56
C ALA A 133 -11.60 19.52 1.72
N LEU A 134 -12.88 19.82 1.51
CA LEU A 134 -13.94 19.58 2.49
C LEU A 134 -14.15 18.08 2.73
N SER A 135 -14.13 17.26 1.68
CA SER A 135 -14.23 15.82 1.79
C SER A 135 -13.07 15.24 2.61
N VAL A 136 -11.83 15.63 2.31
CA VAL A 136 -10.65 15.23 3.06
C VAL A 136 -10.73 15.69 4.52
N SER A 137 -11.12 16.94 4.75
CA SER A 137 -11.30 17.48 6.11
C SER A 137 -12.35 16.71 6.91
N TRP A 138 -13.45 16.33 6.25
CA TRP A 138 -14.49 15.50 6.87
C TRP A 138 -14.01 14.09 7.22
N MET A 139 -13.31 13.43 6.28
CA MET A 139 -12.78 12.07 6.50
C MET A 139 -11.69 12.05 7.58
N CYS A 140 -10.85 13.09 7.63
CA CYS A 140 -9.77 13.19 8.61
C CYS A 140 -10.18 13.80 9.97
N ARG A 141 -11.44 14.15 10.17
CA ARG A 141 -11.89 14.83 11.40
C ARG A 141 -11.59 14.05 12.70
N ASN A 142 -11.54 12.73 12.59
CA ASN A 142 -11.32 11.82 13.71
C ASN A 142 -9.86 11.32 13.79
N HIS A 143 -8.97 11.74 12.88
CA HIS A 143 -7.55 11.29 12.86
C HIS A 143 -6.66 11.98 13.91
N GLY A 144 -7.26 12.63 14.91
CA GLY A 144 -6.52 13.33 15.97
C GLY A 144 -6.02 12.42 17.09
N SER A 145 -6.71 11.31 17.35
CA SER A 145 -6.28 10.31 18.34
C SER A 145 -6.74 8.90 17.92
N ILE A 146 -6.03 7.89 18.40
CA ILE A 146 -6.31 6.49 18.07
C ILE A 146 -7.71 6.06 18.57
N GLU A 147 -8.16 6.61 19.70
CA GLU A 147 -9.49 6.34 20.27
C GLU A 147 -10.61 6.86 19.36
N SER A 148 -10.41 8.04 18.77
CA SER A 148 -11.39 8.63 17.85
C SER A 148 -11.45 7.93 16.48
N GLU A 149 -10.42 7.14 16.15
CA GLU A 149 -10.32 6.36 14.91
C GLU A 149 -10.96 4.97 14.99
N LYS A 150 -11.45 4.52 16.15
CA LYS A 150 -11.94 3.14 16.37
C LYS A 150 -12.86 2.66 15.25
N ALA A 151 -13.90 3.42 14.93
CA ALA A 151 -14.86 3.03 13.89
C ALA A 151 -14.19 2.89 12.51
N ASP A 152 -13.29 3.83 12.14
CA ASP A 152 -12.57 3.77 10.88
C ASP A 152 -11.63 2.55 10.82
N ILE A 153 -10.90 2.26 11.89
CA ILE A 153 -9.99 1.13 12.00
C ILE A 153 -10.75 -0.19 11.89
N ILE A 154 -11.86 -0.35 12.61
CA ILE A 154 -12.67 -1.58 12.58
C ILE A 154 -13.29 -1.79 11.19
N GLU A 155 -13.82 -0.75 10.56
CA GLU A 155 -14.41 -0.86 9.23
C GLU A 155 -13.36 -1.21 8.15
N ARG A 156 -12.11 -0.71 8.26
CA ARG A 156 -10.99 -1.11 7.38
C ARG A 156 -10.53 -2.54 7.65
N ARG A 157 -10.47 -2.95 8.90
CA ARG A 157 -10.24 -4.35 9.29
C ARG A 157 -11.28 -5.26 8.63
N ASN A 158 -12.57 -4.92 8.74
CA ASN A 158 -13.65 -5.72 8.17
C ASN A 158 -13.52 -5.87 6.64
N TYR A 159 -13.12 -4.78 5.95
CA TYR A 159 -12.82 -4.86 4.53
C TYR A 159 -11.68 -5.85 4.24
N LEU A 160 -10.53 -5.67 4.87
CA LEU A 160 -9.35 -6.50 4.62
C LEU A 160 -9.55 -7.97 5.01
N VAL A 161 -10.28 -8.24 6.09
CA VAL A 161 -10.66 -9.59 6.47
C VAL A 161 -11.53 -10.24 5.40
N ASN A 162 -12.47 -9.49 4.82
CA ASN A 162 -13.32 -10.00 3.73
C ASN A 162 -12.52 -10.34 2.48
N GLU A 163 -11.50 -9.54 2.15
CA GLU A 163 -10.71 -9.72 0.92
C GLU A 163 -9.60 -10.81 1.07
N LEU A 164 -9.01 -10.94 2.27
CA LEU A 164 -7.81 -11.76 2.46
C LEU A 164 -8.04 -13.04 3.26
N VAL A 165 -9.09 -13.12 4.11
CA VAL A 165 -9.36 -14.33 4.90
C VAL A 165 -10.29 -15.27 4.10
N THR A 166 -9.81 -15.69 2.94
CA THR A 166 -10.55 -16.48 1.94
C THR A 166 -9.80 -17.77 1.60
N THR A 167 -9.62 -18.08 0.32
CA THR A 167 -8.81 -19.20 -0.13
C THR A 167 -7.44 -18.71 -0.66
N PRO A 168 -6.40 -19.54 -0.68
CA PRO A 168 -5.09 -19.14 -1.23
C PRO A 168 -5.18 -18.64 -2.69
N GLN A 169 -6.01 -19.26 -3.50
CA GLN A 169 -6.22 -18.91 -4.90
C GLN A 169 -6.89 -17.53 -5.03
N GLU A 170 -7.88 -17.23 -4.19
CA GLU A 170 -8.53 -15.92 -4.18
C GLU A 170 -7.55 -14.83 -3.75
N VAL A 171 -6.78 -15.07 -2.66
CA VAL A 171 -5.75 -14.11 -2.21
C VAL A 171 -4.72 -13.82 -3.31
N LEU A 172 -4.24 -14.86 -4.01
CA LEU A 172 -3.34 -14.66 -5.15
C LEU A 172 -4.01 -13.90 -6.30
N GLY A 173 -5.30 -14.14 -6.53
CA GLY A 173 -6.10 -13.45 -7.55
C GLY A 173 -6.28 -11.94 -7.29
N GLU A 174 -6.27 -11.52 -6.02
CA GLU A 174 -6.32 -10.11 -5.64
C GLU A 174 -4.99 -9.36 -5.86
N MET A 175 -3.88 -10.09 -6.10
CA MET A 175 -2.59 -9.45 -6.36
C MET A 175 -2.47 -9.08 -7.84
N PRO A 176 -1.84 -7.94 -8.17
CA PRO A 176 -1.72 -7.47 -9.56
C PRO A 176 -1.04 -8.51 -10.46
N ALA A 177 -1.76 -9.00 -11.49
CA ALA A 177 -1.25 -10.01 -12.41
C ALA A 177 -0.05 -9.53 -13.27
N GLY A 178 0.03 -8.23 -13.53
CA GLY A 178 1.07 -7.61 -14.36
C GLY A 178 2.48 -7.63 -13.78
N ILE A 179 2.63 -7.95 -12.48
CA ILE A 179 3.95 -8.00 -11.81
C ILE A 179 4.63 -9.37 -11.90
N GLY A 180 3.96 -10.38 -12.47
CA GLY A 180 4.46 -11.75 -12.56
C GLY A 180 4.13 -12.60 -11.34
N THR A 181 4.04 -13.92 -11.54
CA THR A 181 3.56 -14.89 -10.52
C THR A 181 4.41 -14.91 -9.26
N GLN A 182 5.72 -14.72 -9.38
CA GLN A 182 6.63 -14.64 -8.25
C GLN A 182 6.32 -13.46 -7.32
N PHE A 183 6.10 -12.27 -7.88
CA PHE A 183 5.74 -11.10 -7.10
C PHE A 183 4.31 -11.16 -6.56
N GLN A 184 3.38 -11.82 -7.27
CA GLN A 184 2.04 -12.06 -6.75
C GLN A 184 2.08 -12.85 -5.44
N GLY A 185 2.87 -13.95 -5.38
CA GLY A 185 3.01 -14.74 -4.16
C GLY A 185 3.66 -13.96 -3.03
N GLU A 186 4.70 -13.19 -3.34
CA GLU A 186 5.38 -12.32 -2.36
C GLU A 186 4.44 -11.24 -1.81
N TRP A 187 3.69 -10.55 -2.67
CA TRP A 187 2.72 -9.54 -2.24
C TRP A 187 1.55 -10.15 -1.45
N ALA A 188 1.13 -11.36 -1.80
CA ALA A 188 0.13 -12.10 -1.03
C ALA A 188 0.64 -12.43 0.39
N LEU A 189 1.89 -12.89 0.52
CA LEU A 189 2.54 -13.11 1.81
C LEU A 189 2.60 -11.81 2.63
N TYR A 190 3.09 -10.72 2.02
CA TYR A 190 3.15 -9.41 2.67
C TYR A 190 1.78 -8.93 3.12
N SER A 191 0.75 -9.07 2.27
CA SER A 191 -0.62 -8.68 2.61
C SER A 191 -1.15 -9.47 3.81
N CYS A 192 -0.94 -10.78 3.83
CA CYS A 192 -1.34 -11.63 4.95
C CYS A 192 -0.57 -11.29 6.24
N SER A 193 0.74 -11.06 6.16
CA SER A 193 1.56 -10.77 7.34
C SER A 193 1.28 -9.39 7.91
N MET A 194 1.08 -8.37 7.06
CA MET A 194 0.72 -7.01 7.51
C MET A 194 -0.69 -6.97 8.08
N LEU A 195 -1.66 -7.70 7.48
CA LEU A 195 -2.99 -7.82 8.10
C LEU A 195 -2.89 -8.53 9.45
N SER A 196 -2.10 -9.60 9.57
CA SER A 196 -1.86 -10.28 10.86
C SER A 196 -1.31 -9.31 11.91
N ALA A 197 -0.31 -8.49 11.56
CA ALA A 197 0.23 -7.47 12.46
C ALA A 197 -0.83 -6.43 12.85
N ALA A 198 -1.64 -5.96 11.90
CA ALA A 198 -2.75 -5.05 12.19
C ALA A 198 -3.78 -5.67 13.15
N LEU A 199 -4.13 -6.94 12.96
CA LEU A 199 -5.07 -7.66 13.83
C LEU A 199 -4.54 -7.82 15.26
N VAL A 200 -3.22 -8.04 15.42
CA VAL A 200 -2.56 -8.04 16.73
C VAL A 200 -2.66 -6.66 17.39
N ASN A 201 -2.27 -5.61 16.69
CA ASN A 201 -2.37 -4.24 17.18
C ASN A 201 -3.81 -3.87 17.57
N ILE A 202 -4.79 -4.21 16.73
CA ILE A 202 -6.23 -3.96 16.98
C ILE A 202 -6.71 -4.74 18.21
N SER A 203 -6.20 -5.95 18.45
CA SER A 203 -6.54 -6.73 19.65
C SER A 203 -6.02 -6.10 20.94
N HIS A 204 -4.88 -5.42 20.89
CA HIS A 204 -4.38 -4.64 22.03
C HIS A 204 -5.16 -3.34 22.21
N LEU A 205 -5.49 -2.63 21.14
CA LEU A 205 -6.26 -1.40 21.18
C LEU A 205 -7.72 -1.60 21.60
N TYR A 206 -8.34 -2.69 21.12
CA TYR A 206 -9.75 -3.00 21.30
C TYR A 206 -9.90 -4.47 21.71
N PRO A 207 -9.71 -4.81 23.00
CA PRO A 207 -9.66 -6.18 23.48
C PRO A 207 -10.90 -7.03 23.19
N GLU A 208 -12.06 -6.41 22.96
CA GLU A 208 -13.28 -7.08 22.56
C GLU A 208 -13.21 -7.75 21.19
N THR A 209 -12.26 -7.37 20.34
CA THR A 209 -12.04 -7.95 19.00
C THR A 209 -11.06 -9.14 18.99
N LYS A 210 -10.42 -9.40 20.13
CA LYS A 210 -9.30 -10.32 20.26
C LYS A 210 -9.63 -11.73 19.78
N GLU A 211 -10.74 -12.30 20.21
CA GLU A 211 -11.13 -13.67 19.86
C GLU A 211 -11.35 -13.85 18.36
N GLU A 212 -12.05 -12.89 17.75
CA GLU A 212 -12.30 -12.90 16.31
C GLU A 212 -11.00 -12.68 15.51
N ASN A 213 -10.15 -11.75 15.94
CA ASN A 213 -8.86 -11.50 15.30
C ASN A 213 -7.94 -12.72 15.38
N LEU A 214 -7.96 -13.44 16.50
CA LEU A 214 -7.20 -14.68 16.65
C LEU A 214 -7.61 -15.73 15.60
N GLN A 215 -8.91 -15.89 15.36
CA GLN A 215 -9.42 -16.80 14.33
C GLN A 215 -9.01 -16.35 12.91
N HIS A 216 -9.00 -15.07 12.65
CA HIS A 216 -8.55 -14.53 11.35
C HIS A 216 -7.07 -14.77 11.13
N ILE A 217 -6.21 -14.51 12.14
CA ILE A 217 -4.78 -14.78 12.05
C ILE A 217 -4.51 -16.27 11.84
N ASP A 218 -5.26 -17.14 12.51
CA ASP A 218 -5.16 -18.60 12.31
C ASP A 218 -5.42 -19.00 10.85
N ARG A 219 -6.45 -18.42 10.23
CA ARG A 219 -6.76 -18.65 8.80
C ARG A 219 -5.68 -18.08 7.89
N LEU A 220 -5.18 -16.87 8.15
CA LEU A 220 -4.09 -16.25 7.38
C LEU A 220 -2.81 -17.10 7.44
N ILE A 221 -2.45 -17.66 8.61
CA ILE A 221 -1.33 -18.58 8.75
C ILE A 221 -1.53 -19.83 7.86
N ASN A 222 -2.74 -20.41 7.86
CA ASN A 222 -3.03 -21.56 7.02
C ASN A 222 -2.96 -21.24 5.52
N ILE A 223 -3.42 -20.04 5.10
CA ILE A 223 -3.30 -19.56 3.73
C ILE A 223 -1.82 -19.43 3.34
N VAL A 224 -1.01 -18.79 4.19
CA VAL A 224 0.43 -18.63 3.95
C VAL A 224 1.15 -19.97 3.89
N MET A 225 0.75 -20.95 4.70
CA MET A 225 1.30 -22.30 4.69
C MET A 225 0.86 -23.16 3.50
N SER A 226 -0.10 -22.72 2.68
CA SER A 226 -0.56 -23.49 1.54
C SER A 226 0.50 -23.63 0.46
N PRO A 227 0.56 -24.76 -0.26
CA PRO A 227 1.49 -24.94 -1.37
C PRO A 227 1.35 -23.87 -2.45
N GLU A 228 0.12 -23.43 -2.71
CA GLU A 228 -0.19 -22.42 -3.72
C GLU A 228 0.49 -21.09 -3.41
N LEU A 229 0.36 -20.59 -2.19
CA LEU A 229 0.92 -19.30 -1.81
C LEU A 229 2.46 -19.38 -1.71
N ARG A 230 3.02 -20.41 -1.06
CA ARG A 230 4.48 -20.52 -0.90
C ARG A 230 5.24 -20.92 -2.17
N ASN A 231 4.51 -21.24 -3.25
CA ASN A 231 5.11 -21.64 -4.53
C ASN A 231 6.03 -20.57 -5.13
N TYR A 232 5.81 -19.30 -4.85
CA TYR A 232 6.70 -18.23 -5.33
C TYR A 232 8.12 -18.39 -4.80
N ASP A 233 8.26 -18.73 -3.53
CA ASP A 233 9.55 -18.97 -2.86
C ASP A 233 10.16 -20.31 -3.34
N THR A 234 9.30 -21.35 -3.47
CA THR A 234 9.69 -22.66 -4.03
C THR A 234 10.30 -22.51 -5.43
N MET A 235 9.72 -21.67 -6.30
CA MET A 235 10.26 -21.44 -7.64
C MET A 235 11.59 -20.68 -7.62
N ARG A 236 11.82 -19.79 -6.66
CA ARG A 236 13.05 -19.02 -6.51
C ARG A 236 14.22 -19.89 -6.04
N TRP A 237 13.96 -20.76 -5.06
CA TRP A 237 14.97 -21.61 -4.42
C TRP A 237 15.05 -23.01 -5.02
N ASN A 238 14.13 -23.38 -5.92
CA ASN A 238 13.97 -24.72 -6.46
C ASN A 238 13.78 -25.81 -5.38
N GLU A 239 13.25 -25.42 -4.21
CA GLU A 239 12.85 -26.32 -3.11
C GLU A 239 11.78 -25.68 -2.24
N ASP A 240 10.95 -26.50 -1.59
CA ASP A 240 9.87 -26.03 -0.72
C ASP A 240 10.43 -25.51 0.61
N PRO A 241 10.09 -24.26 1.04
CA PRO A 241 10.65 -23.69 2.26
C PRO A 241 10.28 -24.42 3.54
N LEU A 242 9.14 -25.11 3.62
CA LEU A 242 8.73 -25.84 4.81
C LEU A 242 9.24 -27.30 4.83
N GLU A 243 9.52 -27.88 3.67
CA GLU A 243 10.07 -29.24 3.58
C GLU A 243 11.60 -29.22 3.72
N SER A 244 12.25 -28.10 3.42
CA SER A 244 13.71 -27.92 3.46
C SER A 244 14.24 -27.21 4.71
N LEU A 245 13.53 -27.23 5.84
CA LEU A 245 13.97 -26.58 7.08
C LEU A 245 15.34 -27.03 7.58
N HIS A 246 15.80 -28.25 7.22
CA HIS A 246 17.12 -28.77 7.55
C HIS A 246 18.18 -28.54 6.45
N GLY A 247 17.80 -27.91 5.33
CA GLY A 247 18.70 -27.56 4.24
C GLY A 247 19.43 -26.23 4.47
N ASP A 248 20.26 -25.85 3.49
CA ASP A 248 21.18 -24.70 3.59
C ASP A 248 20.62 -23.41 2.96
N ASN A 249 19.62 -23.49 2.08
CA ASN A 249 19.03 -22.34 1.41
C ASN A 249 18.31 -21.41 2.37
N SER A 250 18.32 -20.12 2.07
CA SER A 250 17.89 -19.08 3.02
C SER A 250 16.39 -19.11 3.33
N HIS A 251 15.56 -18.96 2.31
CA HIS A 251 14.11 -18.79 2.43
C HIS A 251 13.68 -17.70 3.43
N VAL A 252 14.57 -16.74 3.74
CA VAL A 252 14.37 -15.79 4.83
C VAL A 252 13.10 -14.96 4.66
N SER A 253 12.77 -14.55 3.43
CA SER A 253 11.55 -13.78 3.15
C SER A 253 10.30 -14.53 3.60
N TYR A 254 10.15 -15.78 3.19
CA TYR A 254 8.98 -16.58 3.54
C TYR A 254 8.98 -17.00 5.02
N LEU A 255 10.08 -17.60 5.52
CA LEU A 255 10.14 -18.15 6.87
C LEU A 255 9.99 -17.08 7.96
N SER A 256 10.55 -15.89 7.72
CA SER A 256 10.50 -14.78 8.68
C SER A 256 9.08 -14.24 8.86
N HIS A 257 8.37 -14.00 7.76
CA HIS A 257 6.99 -13.51 7.80
C HIS A 257 6.05 -14.55 8.44
N LEU A 258 6.18 -15.83 8.11
CA LEU A 258 5.40 -16.90 8.73
C LEU A 258 5.67 -16.98 10.24
N ALA A 259 6.95 -16.94 10.65
CA ALA A 259 7.31 -16.96 12.06
C ALA A 259 6.76 -15.72 12.81
N TRP A 260 6.85 -14.53 12.20
CA TRP A 260 6.32 -13.31 12.78
C TRP A 260 4.79 -13.36 12.97
N MET A 261 4.04 -13.86 11.96
CA MET A 261 2.60 -14.08 12.08
C MET A 261 2.26 -15.03 13.24
N ILE A 262 3.00 -16.14 13.37
CA ILE A 262 2.79 -17.10 14.48
C ILE A 262 3.14 -16.46 15.83
N CYS A 263 4.20 -15.64 15.91
CA CYS A 263 4.50 -14.87 17.12
C CYS A 263 3.34 -13.96 17.52
N GLY A 264 2.77 -13.23 16.57
CA GLY A 264 1.59 -12.38 16.81
C GLY A 264 0.34 -13.19 17.24
N TYR A 265 0.12 -14.35 16.63
CA TYR A 265 -0.94 -15.27 17.03
C TYR A 265 -0.79 -15.71 18.49
N LYS A 266 0.43 -16.04 18.92
CA LYS A 266 0.73 -16.43 20.30
C LYS A 266 0.68 -15.28 21.28
N GLU A 267 1.01 -14.07 20.88
CA GLU A 267 0.96 -12.86 21.69
C GLU A 267 -0.46 -12.56 22.16
N ILE A 268 -1.44 -12.72 21.29
CA ILE A 268 -2.86 -12.50 21.61
C ILE A 268 -3.60 -13.79 21.97
N GLY A 269 -3.05 -14.97 21.72
CA GLY A 269 -3.66 -16.26 22.02
C GLY A 269 -2.87 -17.07 23.07
N SER A 270 -3.51 -18.06 23.67
CA SER A 270 -2.86 -18.93 24.69
C SER A 270 -2.73 -20.38 24.27
N ASN A 271 -2.98 -20.73 22.99
CA ASN A 271 -2.93 -22.10 22.54
C ASN A 271 -1.56 -22.49 21.96
N ASN A 272 -1.28 -23.79 21.90
CA ASN A 272 0.01 -24.38 21.50
C ASN A 272 0.01 -24.90 20.05
N LYS A 273 -0.99 -24.55 19.25
CA LYS A 273 -1.20 -25.09 17.89
C LYS A 273 0.05 -25.04 17.01
N TYR A 274 0.78 -23.95 17.04
CA TYR A 274 1.94 -23.70 16.18
C TYR A 274 3.30 -23.78 16.89
N ASP A 275 3.38 -24.22 18.17
CA ASP A 275 4.61 -24.19 18.95
C ASP A 275 5.76 -24.95 18.30
N LYS A 276 5.49 -26.17 17.81
CA LYS A 276 6.49 -26.98 17.13
C LYS A 276 6.98 -26.33 15.83
N LEU A 277 6.07 -25.79 15.06
CA LEU A 277 6.41 -25.10 13.80
C LEU A 277 7.25 -23.85 14.09
N LEU A 278 6.79 -22.97 14.98
CA LEU A 278 7.52 -21.75 15.34
C LEU A 278 8.92 -22.07 15.89
N SER A 279 9.03 -23.10 16.74
CA SER A 279 10.34 -23.56 17.25
C SER A 279 11.28 -24.00 16.12
N ASN A 280 10.77 -24.74 15.14
CA ASN A 280 11.56 -25.17 13.98
C ASN A 280 11.96 -24.00 13.09
N LEU A 281 11.04 -23.09 12.76
CA LEU A 281 11.32 -21.88 11.96
C LEU A 281 12.42 -21.03 12.60
N CYS A 282 12.27 -20.72 13.90
CA CYS A 282 13.25 -19.91 14.62
C CYS A 282 14.60 -20.64 14.77
N MET A 283 14.60 -21.96 15.00
CA MET A 283 15.83 -22.75 15.04
C MET A 283 16.56 -22.70 13.70
N THR A 284 15.84 -22.89 12.60
CA THR A 284 16.39 -22.87 11.24
C THR A 284 16.97 -21.51 10.91
N MET A 285 16.21 -20.43 11.09
CA MET A 285 16.69 -19.08 10.83
C MET A 285 17.91 -18.73 11.70
N ASN A 286 17.85 -19.00 13.00
CA ASN A 286 18.98 -18.75 13.89
C ASN A 286 20.24 -19.51 13.47
N HIS A 287 20.11 -20.80 13.09
CA HIS A 287 21.22 -21.62 12.63
C HIS A 287 21.84 -21.05 11.36
N ARG A 288 21.03 -20.78 10.34
CA ARG A 288 21.48 -20.21 9.05
C ARG A 288 22.14 -18.84 9.23
N ILE A 289 21.56 -17.95 10.07
CA ILE A 289 22.14 -16.63 10.38
C ILE A 289 23.53 -16.78 11.00
N LEU A 290 23.70 -17.68 11.96
CA LEU A 290 24.99 -17.89 12.63
C LEU A 290 26.04 -18.55 11.73
N LEU A 291 25.65 -19.32 10.73
CA LEU A 291 26.55 -19.91 9.74
C LEU A 291 26.93 -18.92 8.64
N SER A 292 26.12 -17.91 8.37
CA SER A 292 26.41 -16.92 7.36
C SER A 292 27.58 -16.03 7.78
N LYS A 293 28.45 -15.65 6.82
CA LYS A 293 29.63 -14.82 7.09
C LYS A 293 29.26 -13.42 7.62
N GLY A 294 28.15 -12.86 7.14
CA GLY A 294 27.70 -11.52 7.46
C GLY A 294 26.64 -11.43 8.57
N LEU A 295 26.18 -12.52 9.15
CA LEU A 295 24.99 -12.64 10.00
C LEU A 295 23.70 -12.30 9.25
N ASN A 296 23.69 -12.42 7.94
CA ASN A 296 22.56 -12.11 7.07
C ASN A 296 22.30 -13.25 6.09
N LEU A 297 21.04 -13.36 5.67
CA LEU A 297 20.57 -14.36 4.73
C LEU A 297 20.05 -13.64 3.47
N PRO A 298 20.36 -14.14 2.25
CA PRO A 298 19.81 -13.55 1.03
C PRO A 298 18.31 -13.82 0.94
N THR A 299 17.55 -12.82 0.44
CA THR A 299 16.13 -12.98 0.15
C THR A 299 15.91 -14.02 -0.93
N TYR A 300 16.70 -13.97 -2.00
CA TYR A 300 16.69 -14.91 -3.12
C TYR A 300 18.12 -15.30 -3.52
N PRO A 301 18.30 -16.40 -4.28
CA PRO A 301 19.60 -16.82 -4.78
C PRO A 301 20.25 -15.72 -5.65
N ASP A 302 21.54 -15.56 -5.48
CA ASP A 302 22.40 -14.67 -6.31
C ASP A 302 22.03 -13.17 -6.24
N GLU A 303 21.22 -12.77 -5.24
CA GLU A 303 20.86 -11.37 -5.01
C GLU A 303 21.63 -10.77 -3.82
N SER A 304 21.74 -9.43 -3.79
CA SER A 304 22.22 -8.71 -2.61
C SER A 304 21.31 -8.95 -1.43
N ILE A 305 21.88 -9.05 -0.24
CA ILE A 305 21.10 -9.27 0.99
C ILE A 305 20.25 -8.04 1.28
N TYR A 306 18.94 -8.21 1.33
CA TYR A 306 17.97 -7.17 1.64
C TYR A 306 17.71 -7.11 3.14
N ILE A 307 18.17 -6.05 3.78
CA ILE A 307 18.11 -5.86 5.25
C ILE A 307 16.68 -5.83 5.80
N PRO A 308 15.65 -5.26 5.11
CA PRO A 308 14.29 -5.34 5.61
C PRO A 308 13.79 -6.77 5.87
N ASP A 309 14.10 -7.75 5.01
CA ASP A 309 13.72 -9.15 5.24
C ASP A 309 14.47 -9.76 6.44
N MET A 310 15.74 -9.38 6.59
CA MET A 310 16.51 -9.77 7.77
C MET A 310 15.91 -9.18 9.05
N LEU A 311 15.43 -7.93 9.01
CA LEU A 311 14.78 -7.32 10.17
C LEU A 311 13.54 -8.10 10.58
N VAL A 312 12.72 -8.59 9.66
CA VAL A 312 11.57 -9.46 10.00
C VAL A 312 12.02 -10.74 10.69
N ALA A 313 13.11 -11.36 10.21
CA ALA A 313 13.69 -12.56 10.86
C ALA A 313 14.19 -12.27 12.28
N ILE A 314 14.85 -11.11 12.48
CA ILE A 314 15.33 -10.67 13.80
C ILE A 314 14.14 -10.35 14.72
N VAL A 315 13.08 -9.68 14.22
CA VAL A 315 11.82 -9.46 14.98
C VAL A 315 11.22 -10.80 15.43
N ALA A 316 11.13 -11.78 14.54
CA ALA A 316 10.58 -13.10 14.87
C ALA A 316 11.42 -13.81 15.93
N LEU A 317 12.77 -13.77 15.83
CA LEU A 317 13.68 -14.34 16.83
C LEU A 317 13.60 -13.60 18.17
N ASP A 318 13.43 -12.29 18.16
CA ASP A 318 13.30 -11.46 19.35
C ASP A 318 12.01 -11.78 20.12
N LYS A 319 10.87 -11.77 19.41
CA LYS A 319 9.58 -12.16 19.98
C LYS A 319 9.59 -13.62 20.47
N TYR A 320 10.25 -14.52 19.75
CA TYR A 320 10.42 -15.92 20.20
C TYR A 320 11.25 -15.99 21.48
N ALA A 321 12.31 -15.17 21.61
CA ALA A 321 13.12 -15.13 22.79
C ALA A 321 12.32 -14.66 24.03
N ASP A 322 11.45 -13.66 23.88
CA ASP A 322 10.55 -13.20 24.96
C ASP A 322 9.65 -14.32 25.48
N MET A 323 9.12 -15.14 24.58
CA MET A 323 8.23 -16.26 24.92
C MET A 323 8.96 -17.51 25.41
N ASN A 324 10.30 -17.61 25.23
CA ASN A 324 11.07 -18.83 25.45
C ASN A 324 12.37 -18.60 26.23
N ASN A 325 12.29 -17.87 27.34
CA ASN A 325 13.40 -17.68 28.31
C ASN A 325 14.70 -17.12 27.66
N GLY A 326 14.58 -16.24 26.71
CA GLY A 326 15.72 -15.59 26.05
C GLY A 326 16.42 -16.45 24.99
N LYS A 327 15.83 -17.58 24.57
CA LYS A 327 16.39 -18.43 23.52
C LYS A 327 16.54 -17.63 22.22
N TYR A 328 17.76 -17.59 21.66
CA TYR A 328 18.20 -16.83 20.50
C TYR A 328 18.40 -15.32 20.70
N ARG A 329 18.18 -14.75 21.89
CA ARG A 329 18.46 -13.34 22.23
C ARG A 329 19.91 -12.93 21.88
N SER A 330 20.87 -13.83 22.08
CA SER A 330 22.28 -13.55 21.77
C SER A 330 22.51 -13.30 20.26
N THR A 331 21.76 -13.99 19.39
CA THR A 331 21.83 -13.77 17.93
C THR A 331 21.23 -12.43 17.54
N VAL A 332 20.07 -12.08 18.12
CA VAL A 332 19.45 -10.75 17.97
C VAL A 332 20.42 -9.64 18.36
N ASN A 333 21.00 -9.73 19.58
CA ASN A 333 21.94 -8.71 20.07
C ASN A 333 23.19 -8.59 19.20
N LYS A 334 23.77 -9.71 18.73
CA LYS A 334 24.92 -9.69 17.81
C LYS A 334 24.58 -9.01 16.51
N TRP A 335 23.41 -9.29 15.95
CA TRP A 335 22.94 -8.66 14.71
C TRP A 335 22.76 -7.15 14.87
N VAL A 336 22.06 -6.70 15.93
CA VAL A 336 21.81 -5.27 16.22
C VAL A 336 23.13 -4.53 16.39
N VAL A 337 24.06 -5.07 17.20
CA VAL A 337 25.38 -4.44 17.41
C VAL A 337 26.14 -4.31 16.08
N LYS A 338 26.08 -5.34 15.22
CA LYS A 338 26.72 -5.32 13.90
C LYS A 338 26.06 -4.28 13.00
N ALA A 339 24.71 -4.21 12.98
CA ALA A 339 23.95 -3.25 12.19
C ALA A 339 24.32 -1.80 12.56
N GLN A 340 24.33 -1.48 13.85
CA GLN A 340 24.71 -0.16 14.37
C GLN A 340 26.16 0.22 14.06
N LYS A 341 27.08 -0.75 14.03
CA LYS A 341 28.51 -0.51 13.83
C LYS A 341 28.90 -0.46 12.36
N GLU A 342 28.35 -1.35 11.53
CA GLU A 342 28.91 -1.63 10.20
C GLU A 342 27.96 -1.22 9.04
N TRP A 343 26.63 -1.09 9.30
CA TRP A 343 25.67 -0.87 8.24
C TRP A 343 24.96 0.49 8.29
N ILE A 344 25.47 1.40 9.10
CA ILE A 344 25.02 2.78 9.08
C ILE A 344 25.71 3.52 7.95
N ASP A 345 24.93 4.05 7.03
CA ASP A 345 25.44 4.87 5.94
C ASP A 345 26.07 6.17 6.51
N LYS A 346 27.25 6.49 6.05
CA LYS A 346 28.07 7.58 6.62
C LYS A 346 27.52 8.97 6.30
N GLU A 347 26.81 9.09 5.19
CA GLU A 347 26.31 10.39 4.72
C GLU A 347 24.96 10.71 5.34
N THR A 348 24.06 9.74 5.38
CA THR A 348 22.71 9.92 5.91
C THR A 348 22.54 9.57 7.39
N GLY A 349 23.40 8.69 7.92
CA GLY A 349 23.25 8.12 9.24
C GLY A 349 22.11 7.12 9.35
N LEU A 350 21.56 6.66 8.22
CA LEU A 350 20.50 5.66 8.16
C LEU A 350 21.07 4.26 7.95
N LEU A 351 20.30 3.25 8.38
CA LEU A 351 20.62 1.85 8.17
C LEU A 351 20.56 1.52 6.68
N ALA A 352 21.63 0.98 6.13
CA ALA A 352 21.69 0.52 4.75
C ALA A 352 20.62 -0.58 4.51
N SER A 353 20.05 -0.59 3.31
CA SER A 353 19.03 -1.57 2.94
C SER A 353 19.61 -2.79 2.23
N PHE A 354 20.87 -2.69 1.76
CA PHE A 354 21.55 -3.78 1.08
C PHE A 354 22.98 -3.97 1.59
N VAL A 355 23.36 -5.24 1.79
CA VAL A 355 24.73 -5.65 2.11
C VAL A 355 25.12 -6.82 1.22
N ASP A 356 26.44 -7.06 1.08
CA ASP A 356 26.95 -8.25 0.42
C ASP A 356 26.93 -9.49 1.35
N GLU A 357 27.32 -10.64 0.82
CA GLU A 357 27.38 -11.92 1.57
C GLU A 357 28.36 -11.89 2.76
N ASN A 358 29.32 -10.98 2.76
CA ASN A 358 30.28 -10.80 3.85
C ASN A 358 29.77 -9.80 4.90
N GLY A 359 28.58 -9.21 4.69
CA GLY A 359 27.98 -8.19 5.54
C GLY A 359 28.61 -6.82 5.37
N LYS A 360 29.21 -6.52 4.21
CA LYS A 360 29.71 -5.18 3.87
C LYS A 360 28.58 -4.43 3.17
N GLN A 361 28.44 -3.12 3.45
CA GLN A 361 27.49 -2.28 2.71
C GLN A 361 27.76 -2.38 1.20
N TYR A 362 26.66 -2.51 0.44
CA TYR A 362 26.72 -2.57 -1.01
C TYR A 362 27.01 -1.18 -1.56
N GLU A 363 28.20 -1.00 -2.15
CA GLU A 363 28.63 0.29 -2.70
C GLU A 363 27.73 0.72 -3.85
N GLY A 364 27.18 1.94 -3.75
CA GLY A 364 26.30 2.51 -4.77
C GLY A 364 24.83 2.16 -4.64
N ALA A 365 24.43 1.34 -3.65
CA ALA A 365 23.02 1.18 -3.34
C ALA A 365 22.48 2.47 -2.69
N PRO A 366 21.47 3.13 -3.27
CA PRO A 366 20.97 4.37 -2.71
C PRO A 366 20.22 4.12 -1.39
N ILE A 367 20.36 5.05 -0.46
CA ILE A 367 19.45 5.11 0.68
C ILE A 367 18.14 5.70 0.18
N LYS A 368 17.07 4.89 0.25
CA LYS A 368 15.74 5.23 -0.22
C LYS A 368 14.77 5.45 0.94
N GLY A 369 13.82 6.35 0.75
CA GLY A 369 12.79 6.64 1.75
C GLY A 369 11.91 5.42 2.06
N SER A 370 11.52 4.66 1.06
CA SER A 370 10.71 3.44 1.21
C SER A 370 11.38 2.40 2.10
N TYR A 371 12.62 2.03 1.79
CA TYR A 371 13.37 1.04 2.56
C TYR A 371 13.70 1.52 3.98
N SER A 372 14.11 2.79 4.12
CA SER A 372 14.46 3.34 5.44
C SER A 372 13.24 3.42 6.36
N ALA A 373 12.05 3.71 5.81
CA ALA A 373 10.82 3.72 6.58
C ALA A 373 10.43 2.31 7.05
N LEU A 374 10.60 1.30 6.19
CA LEU A 374 10.36 -0.11 6.52
C LEU A 374 11.35 -0.61 7.58
N ASN A 375 12.65 -0.30 7.42
CA ASN A 375 13.67 -0.59 8.43
C ASN A 375 13.30 0.02 9.79
N CYS A 376 12.91 1.29 9.79
CA CYS A 376 12.53 2.01 10.99
C CYS A 376 11.33 1.37 11.69
N TYR A 377 10.32 0.93 10.93
CA TYR A 377 9.17 0.21 11.47
C TYR A 377 9.59 -1.08 12.19
N TYR A 378 10.36 -1.95 11.53
CA TYR A 378 10.77 -3.21 12.15
C TYR A 378 11.70 -3.02 13.35
N LEU A 379 12.57 -2.01 13.31
CA LEU A 379 13.45 -1.70 14.45
C LEU A 379 12.67 -1.34 15.73
N THR A 380 11.44 -0.82 15.63
CA THR A 380 10.61 -0.52 16.81
C THR A 380 10.28 -1.75 17.66
N PHE A 381 10.33 -2.95 17.06
CA PHE A 381 10.10 -4.21 17.76
C PHE A 381 11.36 -4.76 18.45
N ILE A 382 12.57 -4.28 18.10
CA ILE A 382 13.85 -4.88 18.47
C ILE A 382 14.64 -3.97 19.42
N ASP A 383 14.81 -2.70 19.03
CA ASP A 383 15.62 -1.72 19.73
C ASP A 383 15.00 -0.33 19.56
N GLU A 384 14.28 0.11 20.59
CA GLU A 384 13.53 1.37 20.55
C GLU A 384 14.45 2.59 20.38
N ASP A 385 15.61 2.59 21.04
CA ASP A 385 16.56 3.73 20.96
C ASP A 385 17.15 3.82 19.55
N PHE A 386 17.51 2.70 18.97
CA PHE A 386 17.98 2.64 17.59
C PHE A 386 16.88 3.05 16.60
N ALA A 387 15.67 2.51 16.75
CA ALA A 387 14.52 2.89 15.94
C ALA A 387 14.23 4.39 16.01
N LYS A 388 14.32 4.99 17.20
CA LYS A 388 14.09 6.43 17.40
C LYS A 388 15.15 7.27 16.69
N GLN A 389 16.43 6.90 16.78
CA GLN A 389 17.51 7.56 16.06
C GLN A 389 17.26 7.50 14.53
N GLN A 390 16.86 6.33 14.01
CA GLN A 390 16.55 6.16 12.59
C GLN A 390 15.31 6.97 12.18
N HIS A 391 14.27 7.00 12.99
CA HIS A 391 13.07 7.81 12.76
C HIS A 391 13.39 9.31 12.64
N GLU A 392 14.17 9.87 13.57
CA GLU A 392 14.56 11.27 13.56
C GLU A 392 15.44 11.63 12.34
N LYS A 393 16.38 10.75 11.98
CA LYS A 393 17.19 10.91 10.77
C LYS A 393 16.36 10.87 9.50
N LEU A 394 15.50 9.87 9.38
CA LEU A 394 14.60 9.71 8.24
C LEU A 394 13.70 10.94 8.09
N LYS A 395 13.09 11.40 9.19
CA LYS A 395 12.28 12.61 9.21
C LYS A 395 13.06 13.83 8.74
N SER A 396 14.29 14.02 9.24
CA SER A 396 15.09 15.20 8.91
C SER A 396 15.48 15.28 7.43
N LEU A 397 15.71 14.15 6.76
CA LEU A 397 16.22 14.08 5.38
C LEU A 397 15.12 13.93 4.34
N PHE A 398 14.08 13.15 4.64
CA PHE A 398 13.11 12.69 3.65
C PHE A 398 11.71 13.30 3.84
N TRP A 399 11.38 13.85 5.02
CA TRP A 399 10.04 14.38 5.26
C TRP A 399 9.78 15.65 4.47
N LYS A 400 8.63 15.68 3.81
CA LYS A 400 8.14 16.84 3.05
C LYS A 400 6.75 17.20 3.55
N ASP A 401 6.56 18.48 3.90
CA ASP A 401 5.30 19.01 4.46
C ASP A 401 4.72 20.19 3.65
N LYS A 402 5.31 20.51 2.50
CA LYS A 402 4.88 21.60 1.62
C LYS A 402 4.09 21.07 0.43
N PHE A 403 2.88 21.59 0.21
CA PHE A 403 1.91 21.26 -0.84
C PHE A 403 1.35 19.85 -0.77
N ALA A 404 2.21 18.85 -0.65
CA ALA A 404 1.86 17.47 -0.40
C ALA A 404 2.76 16.99 0.73
N THR A 405 2.18 16.24 1.65
CA THR A 405 2.84 15.78 2.88
C THR A 405 3.16 14.30 2.75
N GLY A 406 4.39 13.92 3.00
CA GLY A 406 4.82 12.52 2.93
C GLY A 406 6.32 12.37 2.91
N LEU A 407 6.78 11.15 2.69
CA LEU A 407 8.19 10.82 2.62
C LEU A 407 8.67 10.85 1.16
N LYS A 408 9.77 11.55 0.89
CA LYS A 408 10.43 11.50 -0.43
C LYS A 408 11.04 10.11 -0.64
N GLU A 409 11.18 9.69 -1.90
CA GLU A 409 11.94 8.48 -2.21
C GLU A 409 13.45 8.73 -2.21
N TYR A 410 13.89 9.90 -2.68
CA TYR A 410 15.30 10.27 -2.73
C TYR A 410 15.55 11.55 -1.94
N TRP A 411 16.62 11.56 -1.13
CA TRP A 411 17.01 12.71 -0.32
C TRP A 411 17.99 13.63 -1.05
N ASP A 412 18.82 13.07 -1.93
CA ASP A 412 19.97 13.69 -2.60
C ASP A 412 19.64 14.30 -3.97
N ARG A 413 18.48 13.97 -4.52
CA ARG A 413 18.08 14.41 -5.86
C ARG A 413 16.60 14.65 -5.98
N PRO A 414 16.15 15.65 -6.78
CA PRO A 414 14.74 15.82 -7.09
C PRO A 414 14.25 14.68 -8.00
N CYS A 415 13.09 14.14 -7.68
CA CYS A 415 12.37 13.17 -8.52
C CYS A 415 10.88 13.52 -8.49
N PRO A 416 10.44 14.57 -9.19
CA PRO A 416 9.06 15.05 -9.12
C PRO A 416 8.04 14.04 -9.62
N ILE A 417 8.40 13.21 -10.59
CA ILE A 417 7.60 12.10 -11.12
C ILE A 417 8.55 10.95 -11.45
N GLY A 418 8.21 9.76 -11.02
CA GLY A 418 8.97 8.54 -11.27
C GLY A 418 8.16 7.28 -11.07
N LEU A 419 8.72 6.15 -11.41
CA LEU A 419 8.20 4.82 -11.11
C LEU A 419 9.34 4.01 -10.52
N ASP A 420 9.10 3.44 -9.36
CA ASP A 420 10.01 2.53 -8.68
C ASP A 420 9.20 1.33 -8.21
N MET A 421 9.73 0.12 -8.31
CA MET A 421 8.98 -1.09 -8.01
C MET A 421 8.58 -1.12 -6.53
N ASP A 422 9.49 -0.74 -5.65
CA ASP A 422 9.30 -0.80 -4.20
C ASP A 422 8.61 0.44 -3.63
N ALA A 423 8.89 1.60 -4.23
CA ALA A 423 8.27 2.86 -3.83
C ALA A 423 6.85 3.04 -4.38
N GLY A 424 6.54 2.38 -5.51
CA GLY A 424 5.37 2.66 -6.33
C GLY A 424 5.54 3.91 -7.20
N PRO A 425 4.44 4.50 -7.70
CA PRO A 425 4.50 5.71 -8.52
C PRO A 425 4.90 6.92 -7.69
N ILE A 426 6.11 7.45 -7.90
CA ILE A 426 6.60 8.67 -7.24
C ILE A 426 5.86 9.85 -7.86
N ILE A 427 5.18 10.63 -7.03
CA ILE A 427 4.42 11.83 -7.44
C ILE A 427 4.79 12.97 -6.49
N LEU A 428 5.19 14.11 -7.03
CA LEU A 428 5.67 15.26 -6.25
C LEU A 428 6.82 14.90 -5.30
N GLU A 429 7.73 14.01 -5.74
CA GLU A 429 8.83 13.42 -4.98
C GLU A 429 8.42 12.40 -3.90
N LEU A 430 7.13 12.25 -3.61
CA LEU A 430 6.64 11.37 -2.55
C LEU A 430 6.62 9.91 -2.98
N SER A 431 7.12 9.07 -2.10
CA SER A 431 7.04 7.61 -2.18
C SER A 431 5.76 7.13 -1.49
N PRO A 432 4.81 6.49 -2.20
CA PRO A 432 3.61 5.94 -1.57
C PRO A 432 3.92 4.92 -0.49
N SER A 433 4.77 3.92 -0.78
CA SER A 433 5.13 2.89 0.20
C SER A 433 5.94 3.47 1.36
N GLY A 434 6.95 4.31 1.08
CA GLY A 434 7.74 4.99 2.12
C GLY A 434 6.87 5.84 3.03
N THR A 435 5.92 6.57 2.47
CA THR A 435 4.96 7.37 3.25
C THR A 435 4.07 6.48 4.12
N ALA A 436 3.59 5.36 3.58
CA ALA A 436 2.77 4.41 4.33
C ALA A 436 3.55 3.76 5.48
N PHE A 437 4.77 3.25 5.23
CA PHE A 437 5.60 2.63 6.26
C PHE A 437 6.04 3.63 7.35
N PHE A 438 6.29 4.88 6.98
CA PHE A 438 6.66 5.91 7.96
C PHE A 438 5.54 6.23 8.96
N ALA A 439 4.27 5.95 8.61
CA ALA A 439 3.17 6.03 9.57
C ALA A 439 3.39 5.08 10.76
N GLY A 440 4.06 3.94 10.57
CA GLY A 440 4.31 2.95 11.62
C GLY A 440 5.18 3.51 12.74
N SER A 441 6.40 3.94 12.42
CA SER A 441 7.28 4.55 13.43
C SER A 441 6.72 5.87 13.97
N SER A 442 6.00 6.65 13.14
CA SER A 442 5.34 7.88 13.61
C SER A 442 4.22 7.60 14.61
N THR A 443 3.46 6.52 14.41
CA THR A 443 2.42 6.08 15.36
C THR A 443 3.05 5.59 16.66
N PHE A 444 4.10 4.77 16.56
CA PHE A 444 4.81 4.19 17.69
C PHE A 444 5.45 5.27 18.59
N PHE A 445 6.12 6.26 17.99
CA PHE A 445 6.75 7.37 18.72
C PHE A 445 5.81 8.54 19.01
N ASN A 446 4.51 8.40 18.74
CA ASN A 446 3.51 9.43 18.95
C ASN A 446 3.85 10.76 18.23
N ASP A 447 4.48 10.71 17.05
CA ASP A 447 4.69 11.87 16.18
C ASP A 447 3.38 12.23 15.45
N SER A 448 2.49 12.83 16.22
CA SER A 448 1.11 13.12 15.79
C SER A 448 1.04 14.03 14.55
N GLY A 449 1.99 14.95 14.40
CA GLY A 449 2.07 15.86 13.26
C GLY A 449 2.35 15.11 11.96
N VAL A 450 3.37 14.25 11.96
CA VAL A 450 3.73 13.40 10.82
C VAL A 450 2.60 12.41 10.52
N ARG A 451 2.12 11.69 11.52
CA ARG A 451 1.03 10.71 11.37
C ARG A 451 -0.23 11.33 10.75
N THR A 452 -0.68 12.47 11.28
CA THR A 452 -1.85 13.18 10.74
C THR A 452 -1.60 13.64 9.30
N GLY A 453 -0.41 14.12 8.98
CA GLY A 453 -0.03 14.50 7.63
C GLY A 453 -0.11 13.33 6.65
N ILE A 454 0.41 12.16 7.03
CA ILE A 454 0.34 10.92 6.23
C ILE A 454 -1.10 10.50 5.99
N LEU A 455 -1.93 10.44 7.03
CA LEU A 455 -3.34 10.04 6.91
C LEU A 455 -4.13 11.01 6.00
N LYS A 456 -3.85 12.32 6.07
CA LYS A 456 -4.44 13.30 5.14
C LYS A 456 -4.01 13.06 3.70
N THR A 457 -2.73 12.77 3.46
CA THR A 457 -2.22 12.47 2.13
C THR A 457 -2.84 11.19 1.59
N ALA A 458 -3.00 10.16 2.42
CA ALA A 458 -3.70 8.94 2.06
C ALA A 458 -5.16 9.20 1.66
N GLU A 459 -5.87 10.10 2.36
CA GLU A 459 -7.22 10.51 1.96
C GLU A 459 -7.25 11.32 0.65
N ILE A 460 -6.25 12.16 0.41
CA ILE A 460 -6.14 12.93 -0.85
C ILE A 460 -5.91 11.99 -2.03
N ALA A 461 -4.95 11.08 -1.91
CA ALA A 461 -4.54 10.18 -2.97
C ALA A 461 -5.48 8.98 -3.11
N GLY A 462 -5.82 8.34 -2.00
CA GLY A 462 -6.56 7.08 -1.97
C GLY A 462 -8.08 7.25 -2.04
N HIS A 463 -8.62 8.32 -1.50
CA HIS A 463 -10.06 8.58 -1.39
C HIS A 463 -10.84 7.44 -0.75
N THR A 464 -11.15 7.56 0.53
CA THR A 464 -11.89 6.54 1.29
C THR A 464 -13.31 6.34 0.78
N ILE A 465 -13.67 5.07 0.60
CA ILE A 465 -15.03 4.59 0.34
C ILE A 465 -15.52 3.81 1.56
N LYS A 466 -16.80 3.95 1.86
CA LYS A 466 -17.50 3.17 2.89
C LYS A 466 -18.72 2.50 2.28
N ILE A 467 -18.82 1.18 2.43
CA ILE A 467 -19.95 0.36 2.00
C ILE A 467 -20.35 -0.54 3.17
N GLY A 468 -21.51 -0.29 3.73
CA GLY A 468 -21.96 -1.00 4.94
C GLY A 468 -21.02 -0.76 6.12
N ASP A 469 -20.47 -1.83 6.66
CA ASP A 469 -19.49 -1.86 7.76
C ASP A 469 -18.03 -1.99 7.28
N LYS A 470 -17.79 -1.83 5.97
CA LYS A 470 -16.47 -1.93 5.34
C LYS A 470 -16.00 -0.56 4.85
N ARG A 471 -14.71 -0.29 5.01
CA ARG A 471 -14.06 0.94 4.57
C ARG A 471 -12.69 0.64 3.98
N HIS A 472 -12.35 1.28 2.87
CA HIS A 472 -11.04 1.15 2.22
C HIS A 472 -10.74 2.37 1.37
N TYR A 473 -9.49 2.52 0.95
CA TYR A 473 -9.12 3.48 -0.08
C TYR A 473 -9.49 2.93 -1.46
N LEU A 474 -9.93 3.78 -2.37
CA LEU A 474 -10.21 3.41 -3.77
C LEU A 474 -9.01 2.73 -4.43
N LEU A 475 -7.79 3.11 -4.03
CA LEU A 475 -6.55 2.51 -4.50
C LEU A 475 -6.32 1.08 -4.01
N ALA A 476 -7.06 0.58 -3.02
CA ALA A 476 -6.98 -0.82 -2.59
C ALA A 476 -7.31 -1.79 -3.74
N ASN A 477 -8.20 -1.40 -4.62
CA ASN A 477 -8.54 -2.18 -5.81
C ASN A 477 -7.38 -2.31 -6.82
N ILE A 478 -6.32 -1.53 -6.67
CA ILE A 478 -5.11 -1.59 -7.50
C ILE A 478 -3.97 -2.27 -6.75
N ALA A 479 -3.87 -2.04 -5.45
CA ALA A 479 -2.80 -2.54 -4.60
C ALA A 479 -3.32 -2.79 -3.19
N LEU A 480 -3.97 -3.94 -2.98
CA LEU A 480 -4.53 -4.36 -1.69
C LEU A 480 -3.46 -4.40 -0.58
N VAL A 481 -2.22 -4.74 -0.94
CA VAL A 481 -1.06 -4.70 -0.03
C VAL A 481 -0.85 -3.33 0.61
N GLY A 482 -1.12 -2.24 -0.12
CA GLY A 482 -1.02 -0.88 0.42
C GLY A 482 -2.05 -0.59 1.52
N GLU A 483 -3.26 -1.14 1.42
CA GLU A 483 -4.30 -1.01 2.45
C GLU A 483 -3.91 -1.79 3.72
N THR A 484 -3.35 -3.01 3.57
CA THR A 484 -2.88 -3.80 4.73
C THR A 484 -1.71 -3.13 5.45
N ILE A 485 -0.75 -2.61 4.70
CA ILE A 485 0.37 -1.82 5.25
C ILE A 485 -0.17 -0.62 6.02
N MET A 486 -1.03 0.18 5.41
CA MET A 486 -1.57 1.38 6.05
C MET A 486 -2.32 1.04 7.35
N LEU A 487 -3.12 -0.05 7.38
CA LEU A 487 -3.82 -0.46 8.59
C LEU A 487 -2.83 -0.91 9.69
N ALA A 488 -1.80 -1.71 9.33
CA ALA A 488 -0.78 -2.14 10.27
C ALA A 488 -0.02 -0.94 10.87
N MET A 489 0.42 -0.02 10.00
CA MET A 489 1.21 1.13 10.41
C MET A 489 0.42 2.11 11.29
N ARG A 490 -0.83 2.43 10.93
CA ARG A 490 -1.62 3.41 11.70
C ARG A 490 -2.09 2.87 13.06
N THR A 491 -2.05 1.55 13.28
CA THR A 491 -2.43 0.90 14.53
C THR A 491 -1.22 0.50 15.38
N HIS A 492 0.01 0.74 14.92
CA HIS A 492 1.25 0.37 15.60
C HIS A 492 1.58 1.32 16.74
N VAL A 493 0.82 1.26 17.81
CA VAL A 493 1.08 2.03 19.03
C VAL A 493 2.05 1.27 19.95
N LYS A 494 2.76 2.02 20.78
CA LYS A 494 3.56 1.44 21.83
C LYS A 494 2.65 0.92 22.96
N HIS A 495 2.80 -0.35 23.33
CA HIS A 495 2.05 -1.02 24.39
C HIS A 495 2.86 -1.13 25.66
#